data_fce9db1806ad428c280606e7609e5b9d
#
_entry.id   fce9db1806ad428c280606e7609e5b9d
#
_cell.length_a   1.000
_cell.length_b   1.000
_cell.length_c   1.000
_cell.angle_alpha   90.00
_cell.angle_beta   90.00
_cell.angle_gamma   90.00
#
_symmetry.space_group_name_H-M   'P 1'
#
loop_
_entity.id
_entity.type
_entity.pdbx_description
1 polymer ?
#
loop_
_entity_poly.entity_id
_entity_poly.type
_entity_poly.pdbx_seq_one_letter_code
_entity_poly.pdbx_strand_id
1 'polypeptide(L)'
;IVKAKDIDTKVTGRSTGHPVRNLRNKQTNTYLKLEAEGAGLEQLEKLTLGGLRKAVVDGDVDNGSVMAGQSAGLVKEICSCKDLITKVMTQGEQLLSKGFD
;
A
#
# COMPACT_ATOMS: atom_id res chain seq x y z
N ILE A 1 -2.16 8.01 2.17
CA ILE A 1 -1.22 7.97 1.02
C ILE A 1 -0.63 9.35 0.75
N VAL A 2 -1.43 10.41 0.68
CA VAL A 2 -0.95 11.76 0.31
C VAL A 2 0.22 12.26 1.18
N LYS A 3 0.25 11.88 2.44
CA LYS A 3 1.34 12.23 3.37
C LYS A 3 2.48 11.22 3.40
N ALA A 4 2.33 10.09 2.70
CA ALA A 4 3.31 9.02 2.73
C ALA A 4 4.55 9.39 1.92
N LYS A 5 5.68 8.86 2.37
CA LYS A 5 6.95 8.87 1.65
C LYS A 5 7.22 7.48 1.08
N ASP A 6 8.17 7.37 0.17
CA ASP A 6 8.58 6.09 -0.42
C ASP A 6 9.08 5.08 0.62
N ILE A 7 9.63 5.56 1.74
CA ILE A 7 10.14 4.73 2.83
C ILE A 7 9.04 4.29 3.82
N ASP A 8 7.82 4.77 3.66
CA ASP A 8 6.72 4.49 4.60
C ASP A 8 5.99 3.18 4.30
N THR A 9 6.51 2.36 3.39
CA THR A 9 5.93 1.07 3.06
C THR A 9 6.77 -0.08 3.61
N LYS A 10 6.11 -1.20 3.92
CA LYS A 10 6.75 -2.44 4.37
C LYS A 10 6.16 -3.63 3.62
N VAL A 11 6.99 -4.64 3.41
CA VAL A 11 6.54 -5.90 2.81
C VAL A 11 6.25 -6.89 3.94
N THR A 12 5.04 -7.44 3.93
CA THR A 12 4.60 -8.51 4.84
C THR A 12 4.38 -9.80 4.05
N GLY A 13 4.39 -10.95 4.73
CA GLY A 13 4.04 -12.22 4.12
C GLY A 13 5.16 -12.92 3.35
N ARG A 14 6.40 -12.54 3.53
CA ARG A 14 7.52 -13.24 2.90
C ARG A 14 7.63 -14.68 3.37
N SER A 15 7.36 -14.93 4.65
CA SER A 15 7.40 -16.28 5.23
C SER A 15 6.29 -17.19 4.70
N THR A 16 5.19 -16.62 4.22
CA THR A 16 4.04 -17.37 3.72
C THR A 16 4.11 -17.62 2.20
N GLY A 17 5.08 -17.05 1.52
CA GLY A 17 5.15 -17.09 0.05
C GLY A 17 4.19 -16.13 -0.66
N HIS A 18 3.49 -15.29 0.08
CA HIS A 18 2.54 -14.31 -0.46
C HIS A 18 2.90 -12.90 0.00
N PRO A 19 4.03 -12.33 -0.48
CA PRO A 19 4.46 -11.00 -0.05
C PRO A 19 3.53 -9.91 -0.57
N VAL A 20 3.22 -8.97 0.31
CA VAL A 20 2.38 -7.80 -0.01
C VAL A 20 3.05 -6.55 0.55
N ARG A 21 3.07 -5.48 -0.24
CA ARG A 21 3.59 -4.20 0.22
C ARG A 21 2.43 -3.32 0.68
N ASN A 22 2.58 -2.77 1.89
CA ASN A 22 1.55 -1.94 2.54
C ASN A 22 2.19 -0.70 3.14
N LEU A 23 1.40 0.33 3.38
CA LEU A 23 1.83 1.42 4.25
C LEU A 23 2.06 0.89 5.67
N ARG A 24 3.16 1.33 6.28
CA ARG A 24 3.49 0.98 7.65
C ARG A 24 2.44 1.54 8.60
N ASN A 25 1.83 0.68 9.41
CA ASN A 25 0.84 1.03 10.40
C ASN A 25 0.88 0.01 11.56
N LYS A 26 -0.07 0.08 12.46
CA LYS A 26 -0.14 -0.83 13.60
C LYS A 26 -0.28 -2.29 13.15
N GLN A 27 -1.10 -2.56 12.14
CA GLN A 27 -1.28 -3.92 11.62
C GLN A 27 0.01 -4.48 11.03
N THR A 28 0.71 -3.72 10.17
CA THR A 28 1.96 -4.19 9.56
C THR A 28 3.05 -4.43 10.60
N ASN A 29 3.14 -3.58 11.61
CA ASN A 29 4.11 -3.75 12.68
C ASN A 29 3.83 -5.02 13.50
N THR A 30 2.57 -5.28 13.83
CA THR A 30 2.15 -6.51 14.51
C THR A 30 2.43 -7.74 13.65
N TYR A 31 2.10 -7.67 12.36
CA TYR A 31 2.35 -8.76 11.42
C TYR A 31 3.83 -9.12 11.35
N LEU A 32 4.69 -8.12 11.14
CA LEU A 32 6.14 -8.34 11.04
C LEU A 32 6.72 -8.90 12.32
N LYS A 33 6.22 -8.46 13.48
CA LYS A 33 6.63 -9.01 14.78
C LYS A 33 6.28 -10.49 14.89
N LEU A 34 5.04 -10.85 14.57
CA LEU A 34 4.59 -12.24 14.60
C LEU A 34 5.37 -13.10 13.60
N GLU A 35 5.62 -12.57 12.42
CA GLU A 35 6.40 -13.25 11.37
C GLU A 35 7.83 -13.54 11.84
N ALA A 36 8.47 -12.57 12.51
CA ALA A 36 9.80 -12.73 13.09
C ALA A 36 9.83 -13.76 14.24
N GLU A 37 8.73 -13.91 14.95
CA GLU A 37 8.58 -14.91 16.03
C GLU A 37 8.25 -16.31 15.50
N GLY A 38 8.13 -16.49 14.18
CA GLY A 38 7.85 -17.77 13.54
C GLY A 38 6.38 -18.15 13.49
N ALA A 39 5.47 -17.19 13.59
CA ALA A 39 4.02 -17.45 13.51
C ALA A 39 3.65 -18.13 12.18
N GLY A 40 2.75 -19.10 12.23
CA GLY A 40 2.28 -19.82 11.06
C GLY A 40 1.27 -19.04 10.25
N LEU A 41 1.02 -19.53 9.02
CA LEU A 41 0.10 -18.89 8.06
C LEU A 41 -1.29 -18.62 8.68
N GLU A 42 -1.85 -19.57 9.39
CA GLU A 42 -3.18 -19.45 9.99
C GLU A 42 -3.27 -18.26 10.95
N GLN A 43 -2.28 -18.08 11.81
CA GLN A 43 -2.24 -16.97 12.76
C GLN A 43 -2.09 -15.63 12.06
N LEU A 44 -1.26 -15.56 11.02
CA LEU A 44 -1.04 -14.37 10.25
C LEU A 44 -2.29 -13.98 9.44
N GLU A 45 -2.97 -14.96 8.86
CA GLU A 45 -4.22 -14.73 8.12
C GLU A 45 -5.33 -14.17 9.02
N LYS A 46 -5.45 -14.67 10.25
CA LYS A 46 -6.43 -14.14 11.21
C LYS A 46 -6.22 -12.65 11.47
N LEU A 47 -4.98 -12.20 11.54
CA LEU A 47 -4.66 -10.79 11.75
C LEU A 47 -5.09 -9.92 10.57
N THR A 48 -4.93 -10.41 9.35
CA THR A 48 -5.20 -9.63 8.12
C THR A 48 -6.58 -9.82 7.54
N LEU A 49 -7.37 -10.76 8.07
CA LEU A 49 -8.72 -11.05 7.55
C LEU A 49 -9.59 -9.79 7.58
N GLY A 50 -10.13 -9.43 6.43
CA GLY A 50 -10.94 -8.23 6.27
C GLY A 50 -10.16 -6.92 6.34
N GLY A 51 -8.82 -6.97 6.37
CA GLY A 51 -7.98 -5.80 6.55
C GLY A 51 -8.11 -4.77 5.43
N LEU A 52 -8.22 -5.21 4.19
CA LEU A 52 -8.41 -4.30 3.06
C LEU A 52 -9.73 -3.51 3.20
N ARG A 53 -10.81 -4.20 3.54
CA ARG A 53 -12.11 -3.57 3.77
C ARG A 53 -12.04 -2.56 4.91
N LYS A 54 -11.39 -2.90 6.03
CA LYS A 54 -11.21 -1.98 7.16
C LYS A 54 -10.57 -0.67 6.71
N ALA A 55 -9.53 -0.74 5.90
CA ALA A 55 -8.83 0.45 5.44
C ALA A 55 -9.64 1.24 4.42
N VAL A 56 -10.17 0.58 3.39
CA VAL A 56 -10.78 1.23 2.21
C VAL A 56 -12.21 1.66 2.46
N VAL A 57 -12.99 0.84 3.17
CA VAL A 57 -14.42 1.12 3.41
C VAL A 57 -14.64 1.80 4.75
N ASP A 58 -14.04 1.25 5.81
CA ASP A 58 -14.27 1.74 7.18
C ASP A 58 -13.33 2.89 7.54
N GLY A 59 -12.30 3.15 6.76
CA GLY A 59 -11.33 4.21 7.01
C GLY A 59 -10.37 3.93 8.18
N ASP A 60 -10.31 2.68 8.65
CA ASP A 60 -9.39 2.30 9.73
C ASP A 60 -8.00 2.02 9.17
N VAL A 61 -7.23 3.08 9.02
CA VAL A 61 -5.88 3.02 8.46
C VAL A 61 -4.81 2.51 9.43
N ASP A 62 -5.16 2.39 10.71
CA ASP A 62 -4.24 1.87 11.73
C ASP A 62 -4.28 0.35 11.82
N ASN A 63 -5.48 -0.23 11.74
CA ASN A 63 -5.71 -1.67 11.90
C ASN A 63 -6.02 -2.38 10.58
N GLY A 64 -6.18 -1.64 9.50
CA GLY A 64 -6.47 -2.19 8.18
C GLY A 64 -5.21 -2.38 7.33
N SER A 65 -5.38 -3.05 6.20
CA SER A 65 -4.32 -3.25 5.22
C SER A 65 -4.40 -2.16 4.16
N VAL A 66 -3.45 -1.23 4.18
CA VAL A 66 -3.35 -0.15 3.19
C VAL A 66 -2.30 -0.54 2.15
N MET A 67 -2.74 -1.27 1.13
CA MET A 67 -1.84 -1.74 0.07
C MET A 67 -1.36 -0.57 -0.78
N ALA A 68 -0.07 -0.41 -0.89
CA ALA A 68 0.54 0.67 -1.68
C ALA A 68 1.99 0.34 -2.00
N GLY A 69 2.41 0.67 -3.22
CA GLY A 69 3.81 0.57 -3.61
C GLY A 69 4.61 1.78 -3.13
N GLN A 70 5.91 1.74 -3.36
CA GLN A 70 6.81 2.85 -2.98
C GLN A 70 6.47 4.15 -3.73
N SER A 71 5.84 4.05 -4.90
CA SER A 71 5.34 5.19 -5.65
C SER A 71 4.27 6.00 -4.91
N ALA A 72 3.73 5.48 -3.80
CA ALA A 72 2.86 6.25 -2.91
C ALA A 72 3.49 7.58 -2.50
N GLY A 73 4.82 7.63 -2.39
CA GLY A 73 5.56 8.87 -2.11
C GLY A 73 5.41 9.95 -3.18
N LEU A 74 4.95 9.61 -4.38
CA LEU A 74 4.71 10.54 -5.48
C LEU A 74 3.27 11.06 -5.54
N VAL A 75 2.36 10.46 -4.78
CA VAL A 75 0.94 10.86 -4.74
C VAL A 75 0.78 12.01 -3.75
N LYS A 76 0.53 13.22 -4.25
CA LYS A 76 0.55 14.45 -3.44
C LYS A 76 -0.82 15.10 -3.26
N GLU A 77 -1.84 14.63 -3.94
CA GLU A 77 -3.15 15.26 -3.90
C GLU A 77 -4.29 14.24 -3.92
N ILE A 78 -5.43 14.65 -3.41
CA ILE A 78 -6.69 13.93 -3.53
C ILE A 78 -7.44 14.54 -4.70
N CYS A 79 -7.83 13.72 -5.67
CA CYS A 79 -8.56 14.18 -6.85
C CYS A 79 -9.64 13.16 -7.25
N SER A 80 -10.54 13.54 -8.14
CA SER A 80 -11.54 12.63 -8.69
C SER A 80 -10.87 11.55 -9.55
N CYS A 81 -11.55 10.42 -9.72
CA CYS A 81 -11.07 9.37 -10.63
C CYS A 81 -10.88 9.88 -12.05
N LYS A 82 -11.79 10.73 -12.52
CA LYS A 82 -11.69 11.36 -13.84
C LYS A 82 -10.42 12.17 -13.98
N ASP A 83 -10.14 13.04 -13.01
CA ASP A 83 -8.94 13.89 -13.04
C ASP A 83 -7.67 13.06 -12.95
N LEU A 84 -7.65 12.02 -12.12
CA LEU A 84 -6.52 11.11 -12.00
C LEU A 84 -6.20 10.44 -13.33
N ILE A 85 -7.20 9.84 -13.97
CA ILE A 85 -7.04 9.15 -15.26
C ILE A 85 -6.58 10.14 -16.34
N THR A 86 -7.20 11.32 -16.39
CA THR A 86 -6.81 12.37 -17.35
C THR A 86 -5.37 12.79 -17.18
N LYS A 87 -4.92 12.99 -15.94
CA LYS A 87 -3.52 13.35 -15.66
C LYS A 87 -2.55 12.25 -16.09
N VAL A 88 -2.85 11.00 -15.74
CA VAL A 88 -1.99 9.88 -16.12
C VAL A 88 -1.84 9.78 -17.63
N MET A 89 -2.93 9.88 -18.37
CA MET A 89 -2.91 9.81 -19.83
C MET A 89 -2.17 11.01 -20.44
N THR A 90 -2.44 12.22 -19.96
CA THR A 90 -1.77 13.44 -20.46
C THR A 90 -0.27 13.39 -20.20
N GLN A 91 0.14 13.00 -19.01
CA GLN A 91 1.57 12.87 -18.69
C GLN A 91 2.25 11.79 -19.54
N GLY A 92 1.57 10.67 -19.77
CA GLY A 92 2.07 9.60 -20.63
C GLY A 92 2.28 10.07 -22.06
N GLU A 93 1.32 10.79 -22.63
CA GLU A 93 1.41 11.37 -23.98
C GLU A 93 2.54 12.39 -24.09
N GLN A 94 2.71 13.24 -23.08
CA GLN A 94 3.79 14.21 -23.04
C GLN A 94 5.16 13.53 -23.01
N LEU A 95 5.33 12.49 -22.21
CA LEU A 95 6.57 11.75 -22.14
C LEU A 95 6.89 11.04 -23.45
N LEU A 96 5.89 10.45 -24.10
CA LEU A 96 6.08 9.80 -25.40
C LEU A 96 6.47 10.78 -26.49
N SER A 97 5.94 12.01 -26.47
CA SER A 97 6.25 13.03 -27.49
C SER A 97 7.58 13.74 -27.25
N LYS A 98 7.99 13.92 -25.99
CA LYS A 98 9.20 14.68 -25.61
C LYS A 98 10.39 13.79 -25.26
N GLY A 99 10.18 12.49 -25.05
CA GLY A 99 11.16 11.60 -24.48
C GLY A 99 11.22 11.67 -22.95
N PHE A 100 12.13 10.93 -22.34
CA PHE A 100 12.22 10.76 -20.89
C PHE A 100 13.32 11.60 -20.24
N ASP A 101 13.80 12.59 -20.92
CA ASP A 101 14.88 13.47 -20.41
C ASP A 101 14.34 14.56 -19.49
#